data_579e7a59acac6e0b3f0abf4ded549808
#
_entry.id   579e7a59acac6e0b3f0abf4ded549808
#
_cell.length_a   1.000
_cell.length_b   1.000
_cell.length_c   1.000
_cell.angle_alpha   90.00
_cell.angle_beta   90.00
_cell.angle_gamma   90.00
#
_symmetry.space_group_name_H-M   'P 1'
#
loop_
_entity.id
_entity.type
_entity.pdbx_description
1 polymer ?
#
loop_
_entity_poly.entity_id
_entity_poly.type
_entity_poly.pdbx_seq_one_letter_code
_entity_poly.pdbx_strand_id
1 'polypeptide(L)'
;MGAKMIDLGEASKVELVLESSYTSRDVALYALGVGAGSDPLDDSDRRFVYERGEFHALPTFAVIPQSNAMLSTITPTGFNLPGMSASLECLLHGEQYTELRAPLPTSAKLKHLVRFKNAYDKAPNAVVEYGITSVDESGRQIMYNEISFFVIGGGGWGGDRGPSAPAVSPPDRAPDAVIEEKTAPNQALLYRLSGDWNPLHADPAFARRFGFDRPILHGLCTFGYLGRHVMKAMFGNDPRKFKSIKVRFAEPVFPGETLVSRMWREGDTRVIAETIVKERGKAAIKNGVIESRD
;
A
#
# COMPACT_ATOMS: atom_id res chain seq x y z
N MET A 1 -14.37 31.58 -4.31
CA MET A 1 -13.39 30.74 -5.02
C MET A 1 -13.02 29.61 -4.08
N GLY A 2 -13.34 28.36 -4.43
CA GLY A 2 -12.89 27.21 -3.65
C GLY A 2 -11.36 27.17 -3.62
N ALA A 3 -10.78 26.76 -2.49
CA ALA A 3 -9.34 26.61 -2.36
C ALA A 3 -8.84 25.63 -3.46
N LYS A 4 -7.76 26.01 -4.14
CA LYS A 4 -7.16 25.19 -5.20
C LYS A 4 -6.59 23.91 -4.56
N MET A 5 -7.06 22.74 -4.97
CA MET A 5 -6.62 21.46 -4.37
C MET A 5 -5.14 21.16 -4.64
N ILE A 6 -4.61 21.63 -5.77
CA ILE A 6 -3.22 21.43 -6.19
C ILE A 6 -2.56 22.80 -6.35
N ASP A 7 -1.53 23.06 -5.56
CA ASP A 7 -0.68 24.25 -5.66
C ASP A 7 0.79 23.84 -5.77
N LEU A 8 1.34 24.00 -6.96
CA LEU A 8 2.68 23.54 -7.30
C LEU A 8 3.79 24.57 -7.01
N GLY A 9 3.42 25.81 -6.63
CA GLY A 9 4.36 26.94 -6.55
C GLY A 9 5.61 26.67 -5.72
N GLU A 10 5.44 26.15 -4.52
CA GLU A 10 6.53 25.84 -3.58
C GLU A 10 6.67 24.34 -3.26
N ALA A 11 5.82 23.51 -3.85
CA ALA A 11 5.72 22.08 -3.51
C ALA A 11 7.05 21.33 -3.58
N SER A 12 7.86 21.61 -4.59
CA SER A 12 9.15 20.94 -4.82
C SER A 12 10.26 21.41 -3.84
N LYS A 13 10.05 22.54 -3.17
CA LYS A 13 11.03 23.11 -2.23
C LYS A 13 10.77 22.69 -0.78
N VAL A 14 9.58 22.15 -0.50
CA VAL A 14 9.18 21.77 0.85
C VAL A 14 9.47 20.30 1.08
N GLU A 15 10.23 20.00 2.13
CA GLU A 15 10.35 18.68 2.71
C GLU A 15 9.54 18.65 3.99
N LEU A 16 8.54 17.76 4.04
CA LEU A 16 7.78 17.54 5.27
C LEU A 16 8.45 16.41 6.06
N VAL A 17 8.85 16.72 7.28
CA VAL A 17 9.46 15.73 8.18
C VAL A 17 8.42 15.26 9.18
N LEU A 18 8.15 13.97 9.19
CA LEU A 18 7.21 13.31 10.11
C LEU A 18 7.95 12.25 10.92
N GLU A 19 7.40 11.88 12.07
CA GLU A 19 7.98 10.86 12.94
C GLU A 19 6.94 9.78 13.25
N SER A 20 7.42 8.56 13.41
CA SER A 20 6.62 7.45 13.91
C SER A 20 7.48 6.46 14.70
N SER A 21 6.81 5.61 15.47
CA SER A 21 7.43 4.46 16.11
C SER A 21 6.50 3.26 16.02
N TYR A 22 7.08 2.07 16.04
CA TYR A 22 6.34 0.82 16.11
C TYR A 22 7.08 -0.22 16.93
N THR A 23 6.36 -1.22 17.38
CA THR A 23 6.84 -2.32 18.19
C THR A 23 6.58 -3.67 17.53
N SER A 24 7.08 -4.74 18.09
CA SER A 24 6.79 -6.11 17.64
C SER A 24 5.28 -6.43 17.64
N ARG A 25 4.51 -5.83 18.58
CA ARG A 25 3.05 -5.95 18.60
C ARG A 25 2.41 -5.40 17.31
N ASP A 26 2.87 -4.25 16.82
CA ASP A 26 2.34 -3.60 15.62
C ASP A 26 2.69 -4.41 14.37
N VAL A 27 3.89 -5.00 14.33
CA VAL A 27 4.33 -5.90 13.27
C VAL A 27 3.45 -7.15 13.21
N ALA A 28 3.20 -7.81 14.35
CA ALA A 28 2.34 -8.98 14.41
C ALA A 28 0.88 -8.63 14.07
N LEU A 29 0.37 -7.49 14.57
CA LEU A 29 -0.97 -7.01 14.28
C LEU A 29 -1.19 -6.78 12.77
N TYR A 30 -0.21 -6.17 12.10
CA TYR A 30 -0.27 -6.01 10.65
C TYR A 30 -0.29 -7.35 9.94
N ALA A 31 0.58 -8.28 10.33
CA ALA A 31 0.62 -9.61 9.71
C ALA A 31 -0.73 -10.34 9.83
N LEU A 32 -1.36 -10.31 11.01
CA LEU A 32 -2.73 -10.81 11.21
C LEU A 32 -3.73 -10.03 10.35
N GLY A 33 -3.57 -8.71 10.25
CA GLY A 33 -4.39 -7.81 9.44
C GLY A 33 -4.37 -8.12 7.95
N VAL A 34 -3.33 -8.80 7.45
CA VAL A 34 -3.20 -9.24 6.05
C VAL A 34 -3.28 -10.76 5.90
N GLY A 35 -3.94 -11.44 6.86
CA GLY A 35 -4.32 -12.85 6.80
C GLY A 35 -3.24 -13.85 7.22
N ALA A 36 -2.06 -13.40 7.72
CA ALA A 36 -1.07 -14.35 8.22
C ALA A 36 -1.62 -15.10 9.45
N GLY A 37 -1.34 -16.41 9.52
CA GLY A 37 -1.79 -17.26 10.62
C GLY A 37 -3.29 -17.60 10.58
N SER A 38 -3.96 -17.41 9.43
CA SER A 38 -5.36 -17.82 9.24
C SER A 38 -5.56 -19.34 9.37
N ASP A 39 -4.54 -20.13 9.01
CA ASP A 39 -4.46 -21.55 9.29
C ASP A 39 -3.50 -21.79 10.49
N PRO A 40 -4.01 -22.23 11.65
CA PRO A 40 -3.17 -22.45 12.83
C PRO A 40 -2.16 -23.60 12.68
N LEU A 41 -2.31 -24.44 11.66
CA LEU A 41 -1.41 -25.55 11.35
C LEU A 41 -0.34 -25.15 10.31
N ASP A 42 -0.45 -23.97 9.69
CA ASP A 42 0.55 -23.45 8.76
C ASP A 42 1.70 -22.75 9.50
N ASP A 43 2.74 -23.51 9.76
CA ASP A 43 3.95 -23.01 10.41
C ASP A 43 4.68 -21.92 9.59
N SER A 44 4.41 -21.81 8.29
CA SER A 44 5.13 -20.90 7.41
C SER A 44 4.88 -19.43 7.71
N ASP A 45 3.67 -19.09 8.19
CA ASP A 45 3.28 -17.73 8.59
C ASP A 45 3.61 -17.41 10.06
N ARG A 46 3.93 -18.42 10.89
CA ARG A 46 4.16 -18.24 12.32
C ARG A 46 5.28 -17.24 12.62
N ARG A 47 6.30 -17.18 11.79
CA ARG A 47 7.42 -16.21 11.92
C ARG A 47 7.01 -14.74 11.81
N PHE A 48 5.81 -14.45 11.33
CA PHE A 48 5.31 -13.08 11.19
C PHE A 48 4.29 -12.69 12.26
N VAL A 49 3.78 -13.65 13.02
CA VAL A 49 2.69 -13.44 14.00
C VAL A 49 3.05 -13.86 15.42
N TYR A 50 4.15 -14.58 15.61
CA TYR A 50 4.55 -15.11 16.90
C TYR A 50 5.98 -14.67 17.25
N GLU A 51 6.11 -13.88 18.32
CA GLU A 51 7.34 -13.19 18.71
C GLU A 51 8.44 -14.09 19.30
N ARG A 52 8.17 -15.39 19.52
CA ARG A 52 9.18 -16.34 19.98
C ARG A 52 9.82 -17.06 18.81
N GLY A 53 11.15 -17.20 18.85
CA GLY A 53 11.94 -17.80 17.77
C GLY A 53 12.34 -16.80 16.69
N GLU A 54 12.28 -17.20 15.43
CA GLU A 54 12.56 -16.34 14.28
C GLU A 54 11.37 -15.44 13.98
N PHE A 55 11.24 -14.31 14.66
CA PHE A 55 10.18 -13.32 14.40
C PHE A 55 10.66 -12.25 13.42
N HIS A 56 9.86 -12.00 12.40
CA HIS A 56 10.17 -11.05 11.33
C HIS A 56 8.97 -10.16 11.00
N ALA A 57 9.25 -8.96 10.50
CA ALA A 57 8.24 -8.14 9.86
C ALA A 57 7.99 -8.63 8.42
N LEU A 58 6.72 -8.71 8.02
CA LEU A 58 6.39 -8.81 6.59
C LEU A 58 6.92 -7.58 5.86
N PRO A 59 7.58 -7.72 4.70
CA PRO A 59 8.15 -6.58 3.97
C PRO A 59 7.15 -5.47 3.67
N THR A 60 5.90 -5.83 3.39
CA THR A 60 4.82 -4.89 3.11
C THR A 60 4.35 -4.09 4.32
N PHE A 61 4.77 -4.46 5.55
CA PHE A 61 4.58 -3.62 6.74
C PHE A 61 5.21 -2.23 6.58
N ALA A 62 6.20 -2.07 5.69
CA ALA A 62 6.87 -0.80 5.40
C ALA A 62 5.91 0.36 5.02
N VAL A 63 4.69 0.07 4.58
CA VAL A 63 3.70 1.11 4.29
C VAL A 63 3.03 1.69 5.55
N ILE A 64 3.06 0.97 6.68
CA ILE A 64 2.32 1.35 7.89
C ILE A 64 2.95 2.53 8.64
N PRO A 65 4.25 2.54 9.00
CA PRO A 65 4.83 3.62 9.80
C PRO A 65 4.68 5.00 9.14
N GLN A 66 4.94 5.07 7.83
CA GLN A 66 4.79 6.32 7.08
C GLN A 66 3.32 6.75 6.92
N SER A 67 2.40 5.80 6.67
CA SER A 67 0.98 6.11 6.53
C SER A 67 0.43 6.68 7.84
N ASN A 68 0.79 6.08 8.98
CA ASN A 68 0.41 6.57 10.30
C ASN A 68 0.96 7.98 10.56
N ALA A 69 2.22 8.23 10.19
CA ALA A 69 2.81 9.57 10.30
C ALA A 69 2.08 10.58 9.39
N MET A 70 1.75 10.21 8.16
CA MET A 70 1.04 11.08 7.23
C MET A 70 -0.40 11.40 7.68
N LEU A 71 -1.07 10.50 8.42
CA LEU A 71 -2.40 10.79 8.98
C LEU A 71 -2.40 11.99 9.94
N SER A 72 -1.25 12.32 10.55
CA SER A 72 -1.10 13.52 11.37
C SER A 72 -1.26 14.84 10.58
N THR A 73 -1.20 14.79 9.25
CA THR A 73 -1.42 15.96 8.38
C THR A 73 -2.88 16.17 8.02
N ILE A 74 -3.78 15.31 8.49
CA ILE A 74 -5.22 15.45 8.29
C ILE A 74 -5.74 16.55 9.21
N THR A 75 -6.40 17.54 8.62
CA THR A 75 -7.09 18.63 9.30
C THR A 75 -8.59 18.57 9.02
N PRO A 76 -9.42 19.39 9.67
CA PRO A 76 -10.84 19.50 9.33
C PRO A 76 -11.11 19.86 7.85
N THR A 77 -10.14 20.48 7.17
CA THR A 77 -10.24 20.87 5.76
C THR A 77 -9.74 19.79 4.80
N GLY A 78 -9.13 18.72 5.28
CA GLY A 78 -8.65 17.60 4.49
C GLY A 78 -7.23 17.16 4.79
N PHE A 79 -6.68 16.38 3.87
CA PHE A 79 -5.32 15.87 3.90
C PHE A 79 -4.38 16.90 3.25
N ASN A 80 -3.36 17.34 4.00
CA ASN A 80 -2.48 18.42 3.58
C ASN A 80 -1.05 17.92 3.46
N LEU A 81 -0.56 17.88 2.23
CA LEU A 81 0.83 17.57 1.89
C LEU A 81 1.42 18.70 1.05
N PRO A 82 2.75 18.80 0.92
CA PRO A 82 3.37 19.78 0.04
C PRO A 82 2.74 19.76 -1.36
N GLY A 83 2.14 20.87 -1.79
CA GLY A 83 1.50 21.03 -3.10
C GLY A 83 0.09 20.43 -3.24
N MET A 84 -0.46 19.82 -2.19
CA MET A 84 -1.81 19.27 -2.22
C MET A 84 -2.58 19.51 -0.92
N SER A 85 -3.82 20.01 -1.06
CA SER A 85 -4.80 20.07 0.02
C SER A 85 -6.14 19.55 -0.51
N ALA A 86 -6.54 18.36 -0.10
CA ALA A 86 -7.74 17.72 -0.61
C ALA A 86 -8.52 17.01 0.50
N SER A 87 -9.86 17.02 0.42
CA SER A 87 -10.68 16.23 1.31
C SER A 87 -10.42 14.72 1.08
N LEU A 88 -10.55 13.92 2.12
CA LEU A 88 -10.41 12.46 1.99
C LEU A 88 -11.39 11.86 0.96
N GLU A 89 -12.52 12.54 0.74
CA GLU A 89 -13.54 12.15 -0.25
C GLU A 89 -13.06 12.30 -1.70
N CYS A 90 -12.05 13.12 -1.94
CA CYS A 90 -11.49 13.34 -3.26
C CYS A 90 -10.20 12.55 -3.51
N LEU A 91 -9.71 11.79 -2.52
CA LEU A 91 -8.44 11.09 -2.59
C LEU A 91 -8.62 9.57 -2.76
N LEU A 92 -8.00 9.03 -3.80
CA LEU A 92 -7.87 7.59 -3.98
C LEU A 92 -6.38 7.23 -4.01
N HIS A 93 -6.00 6.16 -3.34
CA HIS A 93 -4.66 5.59 -3.45
C HIS A 93 -4.55 4.86 -4.79
N GLY A 94 -3.83 5.42 -5.75
CA GLY A 94 -3.72 4.90 -7.12
C GLY A 94 -2.62 3.86 -7.28
N GLU A 95 -1.40 4.19 -6.85
CA GLU A 95 -0.24 3.29 -6.93
C GLU A 95 0.59 3.34 -5.64
N GLN A 96 1.21 2.20 -5.31
CA GLN A 96 2.17 2.06 -4.22
C GLN A 96 3.44 1.43 -4.75
N TYR A 97 4.59 2.05 -4.47
CA TYR A 97 5.92 1.45 -4.56
C TYR A 97 6.54 1.39 -3.17
N THR A 98 7.19 0.29 -2.86
CA THR A 98 7.91 0.08 -1.59
C THR A 98 9.23 -0.61 -1.87
N GLU A 99 10.33 -0.05 -1.36
CA GLU A 99 11.67 -0.62 -1.43
C GLU A 99 12.29 -0.70 -0.04
N LEU A 100 12.89 -1.84 0.28
CA LEU A 100 13.63 -2.05 1.51
C LEU A 100 15.13 -2.10 1.23
N ARG A 101 15.95 -1.54 2.13
CA ARG A 101 17.41 -1.67 2.05
C ARG A 101 17.92 -2.94 2.72
N ALA A 102 17.18 -3.42 3.71
CA ALA A 102 17.42 -4.66 4.47
C ALA A 102 16.07 -5.16 5.03
N PRO A 103 15.98 -6.36 5.59
CA PRO A 103 14.79 -6.76 6.34
C PRO A 103 14.43 -5.71 7.39
N LEU A 104 13.11 -5.47 7.55
CA LEU A 104 12.63 -4.51 8.54
C LEU A 104 12.95 -4.97 9.95
N PRO A 105 13.41 -4.08 10.83
CA PRO A 105 13.46 -4.37 12.26
C PRO A 105 12.04 -4.62 12.79
N THR A 106 11.91 -5.39 13.84
CA THR A 106 10.61 -5.68 14.47
C THR A 106 10.13 -4.60 15.43
N SER A 107 10.97 -3.60 15.68
CA SER A 107 10.65 -2.35 16.36
C SER A 107 11.57 -1.25 15.88
N ALA A 108 11.09 -0.02 15.75
CA ALA A 108 11.90 1.13 15.36
C ALA A 108 11.23 2.45 15.73
N LYS A 109 12.07 3.48 15.82
CA LYS A 109 11.66 4.89 15.71
C LYS A 109 12.19 5.42 14.38
N LEU A 110 11.34 6.06 13.62
CA LEU A 110 11.65 6.47 12.27
C LEU A 110 11.33 7.95 12.06
N LYS A 111 12.15 8.60 11.22
CA LYS A 111 11.83 9.88 10.57
C LYS A 111 11.49 9.61 9.11
N HIS A 112 10.41 10.23 8.66
CA HIS A 112 9.91 10.14 7.29
C HIS A 112 10.10 11.49 6.61
N LEU A 113 10.92 11.52 5.57
CA LEU A 113 11.16 12.69 4.74
C LEU A 113 10.22 12.60 3.54
N VAL A 114 9.11 13.33 3.60
CA VAL A 114 8.06 13.33 2.57
C VAL A 114 8.37 14.46 1.58
N ARG A 115 8.54 14.11 0.30
CA ARG A 115 8.81 15.04 -0.79
C ARG A 115 7.80 14.89 -1.90
N PHE A 116 7.28 16.01 -2.37
CA PHE A 116 6.55 16.06 -3.62
C PHE A 116 7.48 15.63 -4.78
N LYS A 117 6.97 14.76 -5.66
CA LYS A 117 7.68 14.30 -6.87
C LYS A 117 7.12 14.93 -8.12
N ASN A 118 5.85 14.65 -8.40
CA ASN A 118 5.17 15.07 -9.61
C ASN A 118 3.70 15.37 -9.36
N ALA A 119 3.12 16.19 -10.23
CA ALA A 119 1.67 16.27 -10.38
C ALA A 119 1.32 16.30 -11.88
N TYR A 120 0.32 15.50 -12.24
CA TYR A 120 -0.15 15.36 -13.63
C TYR A 120 -1.60 15.79 -13.74
N ASP A 121 -1.85 16.66 -14.73
CA ASP A 121 -3.21 17.12 -15.06
C ASP A 121 -3.93 16.05 -15.90
N LYS A 122 -4.81 15.32 -15.26
CA LYS A 122 -5.67 14.31 -15.91
C LYS A 122 -7.10 14.81 -16.08
N ALA A 123 -7.27 16.12 -16.31
CA ALA A 123 -8.57 16.81 -16.37
C ALA A 123 -9.77 15.89 -16.59
N PRO A 124 -10.81 15.91 -15.72
CA PRO A 124 -11.02 16.85 -14.63
C PRO A 124 -10.26 16.49 -13.33
N ASN A 125 -9.54 15.38 -13.30
CA ASN A 125 -8.83 14.84 -12.14
C ASN A 125 -7.32 15.17 -12.18
N ALA A 126 -6.60 14.81 -11.13
CA ALA A 126 -5.14 14.89 -11.07
C ALA A 126 -4.52 13.60 -10.54
N VAL A 127 -3.23 13.40 -10.83
CA VAL A 127 -2.38 12.44 -10.12
C VAL A 127 -1.28 13.23 -9.44
N VAL A 128 -1.07 12.96 -8.14
CA VAL A 128 0.00 13.60 -7.36
C VAL A 128 0.86 12.52 -6.73
N GLU A 129 2.18 12.64 -6.90
CA GLU A 129 3.14 11.63 -6.46
C GLU A 129 4.05 12.17 -5.38
N TYR A 130 4.24 11.36 -4.32
CA TYR A 130 5.16 11.62 -3.23
C TYR A 130 6.17 10.50 -3.07
N GLY A 131 7.42 10.89 -2.81
CA GLY A 131 8.47 9.98 -2.36
C GLY A 131 8.69 10.16 -0.87
N ILE A 132 8.78 9.06 -0.13
CA ILE A 132 8.97 9.05 1.31
C ILE A 132 10.21 8.21 1.65
N THR A 133 11.26 8.88 2.08
CA THR A 133 12.46 8.22 2.62
C THR A 133 12.32 8.09 4.14
N SER A 134 12.41 6.88 4.65
CA SER A 134 12.35 6.62 6.09
C SER A 134 13.71 6.20 6.62
N VAL A 135 14.18 6.91 7.64
CA VAL A 135 15.47 6.69 8.30
C VAL A 135 15.30 6.36 9.77
N ASP A 136 16.22 5.57 10.33
CA ASP A 136 16.28 5.28 11.76
C ASP A 136 16.97 6.41 12.53
N GLU A 137 17.07 6.25 13.88
CA GLU A 137 17.72 7.23 14.77
C GLU A 137 19.20 7.48 14.45
N SER A 138 19.87 6.58 13.71
CA SER A 138 21.24 6.76 13.24
C SER A 138 21.33 7.51 11.90
N GLY A 139 20.20 7.81 11.26
CA GLY A 139 20.13 8.40 9.93
C GLY A 139 20.26 7.39 8.80
N ARG A 140 20.31 6.08 9.09
CA ARG A 140 20.36 5.03 8.07
C ARG A 140 18.99 4.85 7.43
N GLN A 141 18.96 4.86 6.09
CA GLN A 141 17.74 4.58 5.34
C GLN A 141 17.31 3.11 5.54
N ILE A 142 16.09 2.93 6.05
CA ILE A 142 15.46 1.64 6.26
C ILE A 142 14.58 1.27 5.06
N MET A 143 13.76 2.19 4.59
CA MET A 143 12.83 1.97 3.50
C MET A 143 12.59 3.23 2.68
N TYR A 144 12.12 3.02 1.46
CA TYR A 144 11.63 4.06 0.58
C TYR A 144 10.26 3.66 0.05
N ASN A 145 9.34 4.63 0.03
CA ASN A 145 8.00 4.45 -0.52
C ASN A 145 7.69 5.54 -1.55
N GLU A 146 6.89 5.19 -2.57
CA GLU A 146 6.23 6.17 -3.43
C GLU A 146 4.73 5.91 -3.40
N ILE A 147 3.98 7.00 -3.28
CA ILE A 147 2.53 6.98 -3.29
C ILE A 147 2.05 7.85 -4.42
N SER A 148 1.16 7.33 -5.27
CA SER A 148 0.43 8.12 -6.24
C SER A 148 -1.02 8.27 -5.77
N PHE A 149 -1.42 9.49 -5.47
CA PHE A 149 -2.80 9.84 -5.18
C PHE A 149 -3.53 10.25 -6.46
N PHE A 150 -4.71 9.68 -6.67
CA PHE A 150 -5.65 10.15 -7.67
C PHE A 150 -6.61 11.13 -7.00
N VAL A 151 -6.58 12.38 -7.44
CA VAL A 151 -7.33 13.49 -6.84
C VAL A 151 -8.52 13.81 -7.74
N ILE A 152 -9.71 13.44 -7.27
CA ILE A 152 -10.97 13.66 -8.01
C ILE A 152 -11.26 15.16 -8.04
N GLY A 153 -11.50 15.69 -9.25
CA GLY A 153 -11.75 17.12 -9.46
C GLY A 153 -10.53 18.04 -9.25
N GLY A 154 -9.34 17.46 -9.01
CA GLY A 154 -8.11 18.23 -8.76
C GLY A 154 -7.37 18.70 -10.01
N GLY A 155 -7.84 18.36 -11.22
CA GLY A 155 -7.20 18.69 -12.49
C GLY A 155 -7.79 19.92 -13.18
N GLY A 156 -7.37 20.16 -14.42
CA GLY A 156 -7.87 21.24 -15.27
C GLY A 156 -7.04 22.53 -15.19
N TRP A 157 -5.81 22.46 -14.67
CA TRP A 157 -4.92 23.64 -14.63
C TRP A 157 -4.05 23.81 -15.90
N GLY A 158 -4.15 22.88 -16.89
CA GLY A 158 -3.38 22.92 -18.13
C GLY A 158 -1.92 22.48 -17.99
N GLY A 159 -1.63 21.67 -16.97
CA GLY A 159 -0.29 21.12 -16.74
C GLY A 159 0.01 19.88 -17.58
N ASP A 160 1.19 19.30 -17.35
CA ASP A 160 1.60 18.05 -17.98
C ASP A 160 0.61 16.92 -17.65
N ARG A 161 0.25 16.15 -18.67
CA ARG A 161 -0.61 14.97 -18.50
C ARG A 161 0.14 13.75 -17.92
N GLY A 162 1.47 13.84 -17.84
CA GLY A 162 2.33 12.75 -17.42
C GLY A 162 2.45 11.61 -18.42
N PRO A 163 3.37 10.69 -18.17
CA PRO A 163 3.61 9.57 -19.05
C PRO A 163 2.37 8.67 -19.14
N SER A 164 2.18 8.09 -20.34
CA SER A 164 1.40 6.88 -20.46
C SER A 164 2.28 5.75 -19.89
N ALA A 165 2.08 5.40 -18.64
CA ALA A 165 2.86 4.31 -18.05
C ALA A 165 2.65 3.04 -18.88
N PRO A 166 3.73 2.36 -19.32
CA PRO A 166 3.58 1.06 -19.92
C PRO A 166 2.88 0.15 -18.90
N ALA A 167 1.76 -0.42 -19.29
CA ALA A 167 1.09 -1.40 -18.46
C ALA A 167 2.01 -2.62 -18.36
N VAL A 168 2.38 -3.01 -17.15
CA VAL A 168 3.00 -4.32 -16.94
C VAL A 168 1.87 -5.33 -16.98
N SER A 169 1.79 -6.04 -18.11
CA SER A 169 0.78 -7.09 -18.27
C SER A 169 1.32 -8.44 -17.84
N PRO A 170 0.49 -9.30 -17.25
CA PRO A 170 0.84 -10.70 -17.06
C PRO A 170 1.31 -11.33 -18.38
N PRO A 171 2.32 -12.20 -18.37
CA PRO A 171 2.72 -12.95 -19.55
C PRO A 171 1.58 -13.82 -20.10
N ASP A 172 1.57 -14.03 -21.44
CA ASP A 172 0.61 -14.90 -22.11
C ASP A 172 0.99 -16.39 -21.92
N ARG A 173 1.01 -16.82 -20.66
CA ARG A 173 1.23 -18.19 -20.20
C ARG A 173 0.57 -18.41 -18.85
N ALA A 174 0.42 -19.67 -18.45
CA ALA A 174 -0.07 -19.98 -17.11
C ALA A 174 0.84 -19.36 -16.03
N PRO A 175 0.28 -18.88 -14.90
CA PRO A 175 1.06 -18.42 -13.77
C PRO A 175 1.91 -19.55 -13.17
N ASP A 176 3.10 -19.21 -12.70
CA ASP A 176 4.00 -20.14 -12.01
C ASP A 176 3.50 -20.50 -10.62
N ALA A 177 2.71 -19.62 -10.00
CA ALA A 177 2.00 -19.90 -8.76
C ALA A 177 0.68 -19.13 -8.69
N VAL A 178 -0.28 -19.76 -7.99
CA VAL A 178 -1.58 -19.17 -7.66
C VAL A 178 -1.86 -19.44 -6.19
N ILE A 179 -2.19 -18.38 -5.44
CA ILE A 179 -2.72 -18.52 -4.08
C ILE A 179 -4.11 -17.91 -4.05
N GLU A 180 -5.05 -18.70 -3.54
CA GLU A 180 -6.43 -18.28 -3.32
C GLU A 180 -6.69 -18.21 -1.82
N GLU A 181 -7.14 -17.07 -1.33
CA GLU A 181 -7.43 -16.88 0.08
C GLU A 181 -8.64 -15.98 0.29
N LYS A 182 -9.56 -16.42 1.13
CA LYS A 182 -10.76 -15.67 1.50
C LYS A 182 -10.45 -14.71 2.63
N THR A 183 -10.76 -13.44 2.44
CA THR A 183 -10.64 -12.45 3.51
C THR A 183 -11.71 -12.68 4.58
N ALA A 184 -11.41 -12.38 5.83
CA ALA A 184 -12.40 -12.48 6.89
C ALA A 184 -13.51 -11.43 6.71
N PRO A 185 -14.76 -11.70 7.12
CA PRO A 185 -15.85 -10.70 7.05
C PRO A 185 -15.56 -9.41 7.83
N ASN A 186 -14.71 -9.47 8.84
CA ASN A 186 -14.24 -8.34 9.64
C ASN A 186 -12.81 -7.88 9.30
N GLN A 187 -12.27 -8.29 8.15
CA GLN A 187 -10.87 -8.03 7.78
C GLN A 187 -10.53 -6.53 7.80
N ALA A 188 -11.41 -5.68 7.31
CA ALA A 188 -11.19 -4.24 7.32
C ALA A 188 -11.13 -3.68 8.75
N LEU A 189 -11.94 -4.21 9.68
CA LEU A 189 -11.93 -3.80 11.07
C LEU A 189 -10.66 -4.24 11.81
N LEU A 190 -10.09 -5.38 11.42
CA LEU A 190 -8.80 -5.83 11.93
C LEU A 190 -7.67 -4.98 11.35
N TYR A 191 -7.62 -4.84 10.01
CA TYR A 191 -6.54 -4.12 9.34
C TYR A 191 -6.44 -2.64 9.76
N ARG A 192 -7.59 -1.94 9.96
CA ARG A 192 -7.59 -0.53 10.39
C ARG A 192 -6.85 -0.29 11.72
N LEU A 193 -6.71 -1.32 12.56
CA LEU A 193 -5.95 -1.23 13.81
C LEU A 193 -4.44 -1.04 13.58
N SER A 194 -3.95 -1.28 12.37
CA SER A 194 -2.59 -0.93 11.97
C SER A 194 -2.40 0.58 11.74
N GLY A 195 -3.49 1.39 11.72
CA GLY A 195 -3.41 2.85 11.72
C GLY A 195 -4.30 3.57 10.73
N ASP A 196 -4.81 2.93 9.69
CA ASP A 196 -5.73 3.57 8.74
C ASP A 196 -7.17 3.58 9.25
N TRP A 197 -7.54 4.69 9.88
CA TRP A 197 -8.84 4.90 10.52
C TRP A 197 -9.89 5.50 9.60
N ASN A 198 -9.67 5.57 8.28
CA ASN A 198 -10.64 6.11 7.33
C ASN A 198 -11.99 5.40 7.48
N PRO A 199 -13.08 6.15 7.78
CA PRO A 199 -14.41 5.56 8.00
C PRO A 199 -14.97 4.84 6.77
N LEU A 200 -14.43 5.04 5.57
CA LEU A 200 -14.78 4.29 4.36
C LEU A 200 -14.67 2.76 4.54
N HIS A 201 -13.79 2.33 5.44
CA HIS A 201 -13.50 0.94 5.69
C HIS A 201 -14.25 0.35 6.90
N ALA A 202 -15.06 1.18 7.59
CA ALA A 202 -15.73 0.76 8.83
C ALA A 202 -17.19 1.20 8.94
N ASP A 203 -17.53 2.36 8.37
CA ASP A 203 -18.87 2.96 8.52
C ASP A 203 -19.70 2.79 7.23
N PRO A 204 -20.81 2.00 7.28
CA PRO A 204 -21.67 1.81 6.12
C PRO A 204 -22.33 3.12 5.62
N ALA A 205 -22.62 4.07 6.52
CA ALA A 205 -23.23 5.34 6.13
C ALA A 205 -22.21 6.21 5.38
N PHE A 206 -20.96 6.16 5.82
CA PHE A 206 -19.86 6.86 5.13
C PHE A 206 -19.57 6.19 3.77
N ALA A 207 -19.49 4.85 3.70
CA ALA A 207 -19.22 4.14 2.45
C ALA A 207 -20.28 4.43 1.36
N ARG A 208 -21.55 4.58 1.74
CA ARG A 208 -22.62 4.94 0.79
C ARG A 208 -22.44 6.30 0.14
N ARG A 209 -21.74 7.26 0.77
CA ARG A 209 -21.42 8.57 0.14
C ARG A 209 -20.49 8.41 -1.06
N PHE A 210 -19.70 7.33 -1.08
CA PHE A 210 -18.79 6.98 -2.17
C PHE A 210 -19.40 6.00 -3.17
N GLY A 211 -20.70 5.71 -3.06
CA GLY A 211 -21.41 4.79 -3.94
C GLY A 211 -21.18 3.31 -3.63
N PHE A 212 -20.67 2.98 -2.45
CA PHE A 212 -20.52 1.59 -2.01
C PHE A 212 -21.67 1.19 -1.07
N ASP A 213 -22.27 0.03 -1.32
CA ASP A 213 -23.35 -0.49 -0.48
C ASP A 213 -22.89 -0.85 0.95
N ARG A 214 -21.61 -1.11 1.13
CA ARG A 214 -20.96 -1.50 2.39
C ARG A 214 -19.50 -1.04 2.43
N PRO A 215 -18.86 -1.00 3.61
CA PRO A 215 -17.43 -0.67 3.71
C PRO A 215 -16.57 -1.56 2.84
N ILE A 216 -15.58 -0.96 2.19
CA ILE A 216 -14.60 -1.66 1.37
C ILE A 216 -13.36 -2.03 2.19
N LEU A 217 -12.60 -3.03 1.74
CA LEU A 217 -11.30 -3.35 2.29
C LEU A 217 -10.28 -2.29 1.85
N HIS A 218 -9.32 -1.98 2.73
CA HIS A 218 -8.22 -1.08 2.40
C HIS A 218 -7.41 -1.61 1.21
N GLY A 219 -7.06 -0.74 0.28
CA GLY A 219 -6.17 -1.10 -0.83
C GLY A 219 -4.84 -1.66 -0.32
N LEU A 220 -4.26 -1.02 0.71
CA LEU A 220 -3.02 -1.47 1.33
C LEU A 220 -3.16 -2.81 2.09
N CYS A 221 -4.35 -3.22 2.49
CA CYS A 221 -4.60 -4.57 2.99
C CYS A 221 -4.47 -5.59 1.85
N THR A 222 -5.11 -5.34 0.71
CA THR A 222 -4.99 -6.19 -0.49
C THR A 222 -3.53 -6.27 -0.98
N PHE A 223 -2.80 -5.15 -0.92
CA PHE A 223 -1.36 -5.09 -1.17
C PHE A 223 -0.57 -6.00 -0.22
N GLY A 224 -0.92 -5.98 1.06
CA GLY A 224 -0.30 -6.84 2.08
C GLY A 224 -0.54 -8.33 1.83
N TYR A 225 -1.77 -8.70 1.45
CA TYR A 225 -2.10 -10.06 1.01
C TYR A 225 -1.24 -10.49 -0.18
N LEU A 226 -1.16 -9.66 -1.23
CA LEU A 226 -0.32 -9.97 -2.39
C LEU A 226 1.15 -10.14 -1.98
N GLY A 227 1.69 -9.23 -1.18
CA GLY A 227 3.08 -9.32 -0.71
C GLY A 227 3.34 -10.61 0.08
N ARG A 228 2.43 -11.00 0.99
CA ARG A 228 2.53 -12.26 1.74
C ARG A 228 2.44 -13.49 0.81
N HIS A 229 1.52 -13.48 -0.15
CA HIS A 229 1.39 -14.57 -1.13
C HIS A 229 2.67 -14.73 -1.97
N VAL A 230 3.27 -13.62 -2.43
CA VAL A 230 4.55 -13.67 -3.16
C VAL A 230 5.68 -14.17 -2.26
N MET A 231 5.76 -13.70 -1.02
CA MET A 231 6.75 -14.19 -0.05
C MET A 231 6.66 -15.71 0.12
N LYS A 232 5.45 -16.23 0.27
CA LYS A 232 5.19 -17.66 0.47
C LYS A 232 5.52 -18.48 -0.78
N ALA A 233 4.98 -18.09 -1.94
CA ALA A 233 5.05 -18.89 -3.16
C ALA A 233 6.41 -18.76 -3.89
N MET A 234 7.04 -17.58 -3.83
CA MET A 234 8.19 -17.25 -4.66
C MET A 234 9.50 -17.13 -3.89
N PHE A 235 9.45 -16.73 -2.60
CA PHE A 235 10.63 -16.40 -1.81
C PHE A 235 10.84 -17.31 -0.59
N GLY A 236 10.01 -18.37 -0.43
CA GLY A 236 10.11 -19.34 0.67
C GLY A 236 9.88 -18.70 2.05
N ASN A 237 9.05 -17.65 2.12
CA ASN A 237 8.79 -16.85 3.33
C ASN A 237 10.06 -16.25 3.98
N ASP A 238 11.14 -16.05 3.20
CA ASP A 238 12.36 -15.41 3.69
C ASP A 238 12.36 -13.90 3.38
N PRO A 239 12.13 -13.02 4.38
CA PRO A 239 12.07 -11.58 4.17
C PRO A 239 13.40 -10.96 3.73
N ARG A 240 14.52 -11.67 3.86
CA ARG A 240 15.84 -11.22 3.38
C ARG A 240 15.90 -11.17 1.87
N LYS A 241 15.10 -11.99 1.19
CA LYS A 241 15.02 -12.01 -0.29
C LYS A 241 14.22 -10.84 -0.87
N PHE A 242 13.36 -10.20 -0.10
CA PHE A 242 12.55 -9.11 -0.61
C PHE A 242 13.38 -7.85 -0.86
N LYS A 243 13.22 -7.23 -2.03
CA LYS A 243 13.81 -5.94 -2.39
C LYS A 243 12.75 -4.87 -2.55
N SER A 244 11.81 -5.04 -3.49
CA SER A 244 10.79 -4.05 -3.77
C SER A 244 9.47 -4.64 -4.26
N ILE A 245 8.42 -3.85 -4.17
CA ILE A 245 7.11 -4.13 -4.75
C ILE A 245 6.48 -2.84 -5.28
N LYS A 246 5.97 -2.89 -6.51
CA LYS A 246 5.12 -1.84 -7.09
C LYS A 246 3.79 -2.44 -7.50
N VAL A 247 2.70 -1.74 -7.22
CA VAL A 247 1.36 -2.15 -7.63
C VAL A 247 0.52 -0.95 -8.03
N ARG A 248 -0.52 -1.20 -8.83
CA ARG A 248 -1.62 -0.28 -9.12
C ARG A 248 -2.91 -0.85 -8.55
N PHE A 249 -3.61 -0.05 -7.74
CA PHE A 249 -4.96 -0.37 -7.28
C PHE A 249 -5.97 -0.12 -8.42
N ALA A 250 -6.93 -1.03 -8.57
CA ALA A 250 -7.88 -0.96 -9.68
C ALA A 250 -9.34 -1.06 -9.19
N GLU A 251 -9.76 -2.20 -8.67
CA GLU A 251 -11.13 -2.41 -8.19
C GLU A 251 -11.16 -2.54 -6.67
N PRO A 252 -12.22 -2.08 -6.00
CA PRO A 252 -12.37 -2.27 -4.57
C PRO A 252 -12.55 -3.76 -4.23
N VAL A 253 -12.16 -4.13 -3.02
CA VAL A 253 -12.43 -5.45 -2.44
C VAL A 253 -13.41 -5.25 -1.28
N PHE A 254 -14.37 -6.16 -1.13
CA PHE A 254 -15.23 -6.17 0.04
C PHE A 254 -14.77 -7.25 1.03
N PRO A 255 -14.76 -6.96 2.35
CA PRO A 255 -14.46 -7.98 3.34
C PRO A 255 -15.35 -9.23 3.15
N GLY A 256 -14.73 -10.42 3.21
CA GLY A 256 -15.37 -11.69 2.93
C GLY A 256 -15.25 -12.16 1.47
N GLU A 257 -14.74 -11.35 0.55
CA GLU A 257 -14.40 -11.80 -0.80
C GLU A 257 -13.07 -12.54 -0.84
N THR A 258 -12.92 -13.39 -1.85
CA THR A 258 -11.74 -14.25 -2.06
C THR A 258 -10.76 -13.58 -3.00
N LEU A 259 -9.52 -13.44 -2.55
CA LEU A 259 -8.40 -12.92 -3.31
C LEU A 259 -7.67 -14.07 -4.02
N VAL A 260 -7.50 -13.95 -5.33
CA VAL A 260 -6.70 -14.86 -6.14
C VAL A 260 -5.47 -14.12 -6.63
N SER A 261 -4.33 -14.38 -6.01
CA SER A 261 -3.04 -13.83 -6.44
C SER A 261 -2.39 -14.76 -7.45
N ARG A 262 -2.13 -14.26 -8.65
CA ARG A 262 -1.44 -14.96 -9.74
C ARG A 262 -0.06 -14.37 -9.89
N MET A 263 0.95 -15.22 -10.06
CA MET A 263 2.35 -14.84 -10.03
C MET A 263 3.13 -15.50 -11.15
N TRP A 264 3.98 -14.73 -11.84
CA TRP A 264 4.84 -15.18 -12.94
C TRP A 264 6.28 -14.73 -12.68
N ARG A 265 7.22 -15.67 -12.77
CA ARG A 265 8.65 -15.35 -12.73
C ARG A 265 9.10 -14.76 -14.05
N GLU A 266 9.84 -13.66 -13.99
CA GLU A 266 10.58 -13.09 -15.12
C GLU A 266 12.08 -13.03 -14.75
N GLY A 267 12.82 -14.03 -15.17
CA GLY A 267 14.22 -14.21 -14.75
C GLY A 267 14.34 -14.62 -13.27
N ASP A 268 15.49 -14.36 -12.67
CA ASP A 268 15.84 -14.88 -11.35
C ASP A 268 15.29 -14.04 -10.20
N THR A 269 15.16 -12.73 -10.41
CA THR A 269 14.87 -11.77 -9.32
C THR A 269 13.55 -11.02 -9.47
N ARG A 270 12.80 -11.23 -10.56
CA ARG A 270 11.58 -10.48 -10.84
C ARG A 270 10.35 -11.37 -10.89
N VAL A 271 9.27 -10.90 -10.27
CA VAL A 271 7.94 -11.53 -10.28
C VAL A 271 6.92 -10.50 -10.76
N ILE A 272 6.16 -10.86 -11.80
CA ILE A 272 4.94 -10.14 -12.18
C ILE A 272 3.78 -10.75 -11.39
N ALA A 273 2.88 -9.91 -10.90
CA ALA A 273 1.73 -10.40 -10.13
C ALA A 273 0.48 -9.54 -10.33
N GLU A 274 -0.66 -10.17 -10.14
CA GLU A 274 -1.96 -9.53 -10.06
C GLU A 274 -2.80 -10.16 -8.95
N THR A 275 -3.80 -9.44 -8.46
CA THR A 275 -4.78 -10.00 -7.53
C THR A 275 -6.19 -9.79 -8.07
N ILE A 276 -6.94 -10.87 -8.23
CA ILE A 276 -8.31 -10.89 -8.74
C ILE A 276 -9.27 -11.19 -7.60
N VAL A 277 -10.39 -10.51 -7.56
CA VAL A 277 -11.53 -10.86 -6.70
C VAL A 277 -12.30 -11.97 -7.39
N LYS A 278 -12.29 -13.18 -6.80
CA LYS A 278 -12.83 -14.40 -7.40
C LYS A 278 -14.30 -14.28 -7.77
N GLU A 279 -15.09 -13.76 -6.83
CA GLU A 279 -16.56 -13.68 -6.97
C GLU A 279 -17.00 -12.76 -8.10
N ARG A 280 -16.16 -11.78 -8.48
CA ARG A 280 -16.50 -10.78 -9.50
C ARG A 280 -15.64 -10.86 -10.75
N GLY A 281 -14.57 -11.66 -10.76
CA GLY A 281 -13.61 -11.75 -11.86
C GLY A 281 -12.88 -10.43 -12.15
N LYS A 282 -12.85 -9.51 -11.18
CA LYS A 282 -12.26 -8.16 -11.32
C LYS A 282 -10.89 -8.09 -10.66
N ALA A 283 -9.93 -7.47 -11.34
CA ALA A 283 -8.60 -7.29 -10.77
C ALA A 283 -8.59 -6.14 -9.76
N ALA A 284 -8.32 -6.44 -8.48
CA ALA A 284 -8.12 -5.45 -7.43
C ALA A 284 -6.73 -4.83 -7.48
N ILE A 285 -5.71 -5.62 -7.85
CA ILE A 285 -4.34 -5.16 -8.08
C ILE A 285 -3.92 -5.54 -9.49
N LYS A 286 -3.34 -4.56 -10.20
CA LYS A 286 -2.72 -4.70 -11.52
C LYS A 286 -1.29 -4.18 -11.52
N ASN A 287 -0.55 -4.45 -12.60
CA ASN A 287 0.81 -3.96 -12.81
C ASN A 287 1.74 -4.30 -11.62
N GLY A 288 1.49 -5.42 -10.95
CA GLY A 288 2.33 -5.86 -9.84
C GLY A 288 3.70 -6.28 -10.33
N VAL A 289 4.75 -5.64 -9.81
CA VAL A 289 6.15 -5.99 -10.04
C VAL A 289 6.81 -6.14 -8.69
N ILE A 290 7.35 -7.31 -8.42
CA ILE A 290 8.05 -7.59 -7.18
C ILE A 290 9.48 -8.01 -7.55
N GLU A 291 10.46 -7.41 -6.87
CA GLU A 291 11.86 -7.77 -7.05
C GLU A 291 12.41 -8.42 -5.78
N SER A 292 13.20 -9.47 -5.99
CA SER A 292 14.03 -10.05 -4.92
C SER A 292 15.45 -9.49 -4.97
N ARG A 293 16.17 -9.69 -3.86
CA ARG A 293 17.64 -9.65 -3.85
C ARG A 293 18.18 -10.98 -4.35
N ASP A 294 19.38 -10.91 -4.89
CA ASP A 294 20.18 -12.08 -5.27
C ASP A 294 20.52 -12.91 -4.04
#